data_60472ce307209e7cc4d7469a539f8d3b
#
_entry.id   60472ce307209e7cc4d7469a539f8d3b
#
_cell.length_a   1.000
_cell.length_b   1.000
_cell.length_c   1.000
_cell.angle_alpha   90.00
_cell.angle_beta   90.00
_cell.angle_gamma   90.00
#
_symmetry.space_group_name_H-M   'P 1'
#
loop_
_entity.id
_entity.type
_entity.pdbx_description
1 polymer ?
#
loop_
_entity_poly.entity_id
_entity_poly.type
_entity_poly.pdbx_seq_one_letter_code
_entity_poly.pdbx_strand_id
1 'polypeptide(L)'
;DVFQFLELTYTDYKIETIQAMLKKYDFWNNESYINAIIEASKKYNVNVYYVIARILQEQGNGTSPLVKGEGYNDQYVGVYNVFNIGASGSGKDNVILNGLARAEQEGWTSIELSIDGGVEFISKGYINRGQNTMYLQKFDVDNSEAGLYWHQYQQNIMAPQNEGTKLRVAFEECESIDMDYTFIIPVYKNMPNTACERPNTDNNETPEIDSNLVKCNANPSLRLRDN
;
A
#
# COMPACT_ATOMS: atom_id res chain seq x y z
N ASP A 1 -0.95 -9.84 -11.12
CA ASP A 1 0.17 -10.40 -10.33
C ASP A 1 -0.37 -11.04 -9.05
N VAL A 2 0.12 -12.24 -8.69
CA VAL A 2 -0.37 -12.97 -7.52
C VAL A 2 -0.05 -12.25 -6.21
N PHE A 3 1.00 -11.45 -6.16
CA PHE A 3 1.38 -10.70 -4.97
C PHE A 3 0.35 -9.67 -4.50
N GLN A 4 -0.64 -9.31 -5.32
CA GLN A 4 -1.79 -8.53 -4.85
C GLN A 4 -2.61 -9.25 -3.76
N PHE A 5 -2.48 -10.57 -3.67
CA PHE A 5 -3.14 -11.43 -2.68
C PHE A 5 -2.21 -11.84 -1.53
N LEU A 6 -0.98 -11.29 -1.49
CA LEU A 6 -0.06 -11.57 -0.38
C LEU A 6 -0.70 -11.18 0.95
N GLU A 7 -0.62 -12.07 1.93
CA GLU A 7 -1.05 -11.76 3.30
C GLU A 7 -0.16 -10.67 3.91
N LEU A 8 -0.77 -9.60 4.37
CA LEU A 8 -0.08 -8.41 4.89
C LEU A 8 0.04 -8.39 6.41
N THR A 9 -0.39 -9.46 7.11
CA THR A 9 -0.15 -9.61 8.54
C THR A 9 1.32 -9.93 8.82
N TYR A 10 1.76 -9.67 10.04
CA TYR A 10 3.15 -9.91 10.45
C TYR A 10 3.51 -11.40 10.31
N THR A 11 4.65 -11.63 9.68
CA THR A 11 5.30 -12.95 9.58
C THR A 11 6.77 -12.81 9.96
N ASP A 12 7.44 -13.93 10.22
CA ASP A 12 8.88 -13.92 10.40
C ASP A 12 9.58 -13.31 9.18
N TYR A 13 10.67 -12.60 9.43
CA TYR A 13 11.45 -11.91 8.43
C TYR A 13 12.91 -12.35 8.45
N LYS A 14 13.61 -12.11 7.33
CA LYS A 14 15.07 -12.28 7.24
C LYS A 14 15.72 -10.91 7.12
N ILE A 15 16.71 -10.65 7.98
CA ILE A 15 17.39 -9.35 7.97
C ILE A 15 18.13 -9.10 6.66
N GLU A 16 18.66 -10.16 6.05
CA GLU A 16 19.35 -10.10 4.76
C GLU A 16 18.41 -9.61 3.65
N THR A 17 17.13 -10.01 3.68
CA THR A 17 16.11 -9.53 2.74
C THR A 17 15.82 -8.05 2.94
N ILE A 18 15.70 -7.59 4.20
CA ILE A 18 15.52 -6.17 4.51
C ILE A 18 16.71 -5.35 3.97
N GLN A 19 17.92 -5.80 4.25
CA GLN A 19 19.14 -5.15 3.77
C GLN A 19 19.22 -5.10 2.25
N ALA A 20 18.82 -6.18 1.57
CA ALA A 20 18.79 -6.23 0.11
C ALA A 20 17.74 -5.27 -0.47
N MET A 21 16.53 -5.20 0.09
CA MET A 21 15.49 -4.24 -0.31
C MET A 21 15.97 -2.78 -0.18
N LEU A 22 16.76 -2.49 0.85
CA LEU A 22 17.23 -1.14 1.16
C LEU A 22 18.59 -0.80 0.55
N LYS A 23 19.25 -1.74 -0.10
CA LYS A 23 20.62 -1.59 -0.63
C LYS A 23 20.83 -0.35 -1.53
N LYS A 24 19.80 0.02 -2.31
CA LYS A 24 19.83 1.17 -3.22
C LYS A 24 19.26 2.45 -2.60
N TYR A 25 18.87 2.40 -1.32
CA TYR A 25 18.16 3.47 -0.62
C TYR A 25 18.91 3.90 0.63
N ASP A 26 20.06 4.56 0.45
CA ASP A 26 20.99 4.93 1.52
C ASP A 26 20.32 5.64 2.70
N PHE A 27 19.31 6.48 2.44
CA PHE A 27 18.57 7.18 3.47
C PHE A 27 17.86 6.21 4.42
N TRP A 28 17.26 5.14 3.89
CA TRP A 28 16.49 4.16 4.64
C TRP A 28 17.35 3.00 5.18
N ASN A 29 18.54 2.80 4.61
CA ASN A 29 19.49 1.78 5.07
C ASN A 29 20.23 2.24 6.33
N ASN A 30 19.44 2.55 7.36
CA ASN A 30 19.86 3.05 8.67
C ASN A 30 19.32 2.12 9.74
N GLU A 31 20.18 1.69 10.66
CA GLU A 31 19.84 0.71 11.70
C GLU A 31 18.65 1.16 12.56
N SER A 32 18.59 2.45 12.95
CA SER A 32 17.47 3.00 13.73
C SER A 32 16.15 2.89 13.01
N TYR A 33 16.14 3.22 11.71
CA TYR A 33 14.92 3.15 10.89
C TYR A 33 14.48 1.71 10.63
N ILE A 34 15.44 0.81 10.36
CA ILE A 34 15.16 -0.62 10.19
C ILE A 34 14.54 -1.20 11.46
N ASN A 35 15.12 -0.90 12.63
CA ASN A 35 14.58 -1.33 13.91
C ASN A 35 13.17 -0.77 14.16
N ALA A 36 12.94 0.52 13.88
CA ALA A 36 11.62 1.12 14.00
C ALA A 36 10.57 0.43 13.11
N ILE A 37 10.94 0.10 11.86
CA ILE A 37 10.07 -0.64 10.94
C ILE A 37 9.73 -2.02 11.51
N ILE A 38 10.72 -2.77 11.99
CA ILE A 38 10.53 -4.11 12.54
C ILE A 38 9.63 -4.07 13.78
N GLU A 39 9.93 -3.17 14.72
CA GLU A 39 9.16 -3.02 15.97
C GLU A 39 7.72 -2.60 15.71
N ALA A 40 7.49 -1.61 14.85
CA ALA A 40 6.15 -1.18 14.46
C ALA A 40 5.39 -2.30 13.74
N SER A 41 6.03 -3.00 12.81
CA SER A 41 5.44 -4.14 12.10
C SER A 41 4.96 -5.22 13.08
N LYS A 42 5.80 -5.61 14.03
CA LYS A 42 5.46 -6.59 15.06
C LYS A 42 4.36 -6.09 15.99
N LYS A 43 4.46 -4.85 16.46
CA LYS A 43 3.50 -4.21 17.38
C LYS A 43 2.10 -4.16 16.80
N TYR A 44 1.99 -3.84 15.51
CA TYR A 44 0.71 -3.59 14.85
C TYR A 44 0.28 -4.73 13.91
N ASN A 45 0.98 -5.86 13.94
CA ASN A 45 0.68 -7.04 13.13
C ASN A 45 0.68 -6.77 11.62
N VAL A 46 1.73 -6.12 11.10
CA VAL A 46 1.89 -5.80 9.68
C VAL A 46 3.17 -6.44 9.12
N ASN A 47 3.11 -6.96 7.90
CA ASN A 47 4.24 -7.57 7.23
C ASN A 47 5.39 -6.56 7.03
N VAL A 48 6.60 -6.89 7.49
CA VAL A 48 7.78 -6.01 7.47
C VAL A 48 8.14 -5.58 6.04
N TYR A 49 8.12 -6.51 5.10
CA TYR A 49 8.49 -6.23 3.71
C TYR A 49 7.47 -5.32 3.03
N TYR A 50 6.19 -5.49 3.37
CA TYR A 50 5.14 -4.60 2.89
C TYR A 50 5.33 -3.17 3.42
N VAL A 51 5.67 -2.99 4.70
CA VAL A 51 5.97 -1.68 5.28
C VAL A 51 7.13 -1.02 4.55
N ILE A 52 8.23 -1.75 4.31
CA ILE A 52 9.37 -1.24 3.54
C ILE A 52 8.95 -0.83 2.14
N ALA A 53 8.23 -1.70 1.43
CA ALA A 53 7.78 -1.40 0.06
C ALA A 53 6.89 -0.14 0.01
N ARG A 54 6.01 0.06 1.00
CA ARG A 54 5.20 1.29 1.12
C ARG A 54 6.06 2.52 1.36
N ILE A 55 7.01 2.46 2.27
CA ILE A 55 7.93 3.57 2.54
C ILE A 55 8.69 3.96 1.26
N LEU A 56 9.24 2.99 0.55
CA LEU A 56 9.99 3.23 -0.68
C LEU A 56 9.09 3.78 -1.80
N GLN A 57 7.84 3.35 -1.88
CA GLN A 57 6.87 3.86 -2.84
C GLN A 57 6.52 5.33 -2.57
N GLU A 58 6.33 5.71 -1.32
CA GLU A 58 5.91 7.04 -0.92
C GLU A 58 7.06 8.06 -0.91
N GLN A 59 8.27 7.64 -0.53
CA GLN A 59 9.38 8.54 -0.24
C GLN A 59 10.62 8.34 -1.13
N GLY A 60 10.67 7.27 -1.93
CA GLY A 60 11.88 6.94 -2.69
C GLY A 60 13.10 6.87 -1.76
N ASN A 61 14.15 7.59 -2.09
CA ASN A 61 15.37 7.68 -1.25
C ASN A 61 15.34 8.86 -0.24
N GLY A 62 14.18 9.18 0.32
CA GLY A 62 14.05 10.20 1.38
C GLY A 62 14.29 11.64 0.90
N THR A 63 13.97 11.95 -0.35
CA THR A 63 14.18 13.30 -0.91
C THR A 63 12.99 14.25 -0.70
N SER A 64 11.84 13.73 -0.26
CA SER A 64 10.63 14.51 -0.02
C SER A 64 10.79 15.46 1.17
N PRO A 65 10.24 16.68 1.13
CA PRO A 65 10.15 17.56 2.29
C PRO A 65 9.46 16.92 3.51
N LEU A 66 8.58 15.95 3.27
CA LEU A 66 7.83 15.24 4.31
C LEU A 66 8.71 14.37 5.23
N VAL A 67 9.96 14.11 4.86
CA VAL A 67 10.90 13.29 5.65
C VAL A 67 12.24 13.97 5.93
N LYS A 68 12.36 15.27 5.63
CA LYS A 68 13.59 16.04 5.86
C LYS A 68 13.66 16.67 7.25
N GLY A 69 12.52 16.93 7.89
CA GLY A 69 12.46 17.66 9.15
C GLY A 69 12.76 19.15 9.02
N GLU A 70 13.00 19.64 7.82
CA GLU A 70 13.28 21.05 7.53
C GLU A 70 12.02 21.91 7.44
N GLY A 71 10.85 21.28 7.48
CA GLY A 71 9.57 21.93 7.23
C GLY A 71 9.38 22.28 5.74
N TYR A 72 8.40 23.13 5.48
CA TYR A 72 8.11 23.64 4.14
C TYR A 72 7.53 25.05 4.24
N ASN A 73 8.08 26.01 3.46
CA ASN A 73 7.72 27.43 3.52
C ASN A 73 7.75 27.99 4.98
N ASP A 74 8.83 27.70 5.70
CA ASP A 74 9.06 28.11 7.10
C ASP A 74 8.01 27.58 8.11
N GLN A 75 7.27 26.55 7.75
CA GLN A 75 6.25 25.91 8.60
C GLN A 75 6.60 24.46 8.90
N TYR A 76 6.13 23.94 10.03
CA TYR A 76 6.20 22.52 10.40
C TYR A 76 7.64 21.96 10.47
N VAL A 77 8.58 22.73 11.00
CA VAL A 77 9.98 22.28 11.22
C VAL A 77 10.02 21.20 12.30
N GLY A 78 10.78 20.14 12.09
CA GLY A 78 10.98 19.05 13.05
C GLY A 78 9.87 18.01 13.10
N VAL A 79 9.01 17.93 12.09
CA VAL A 79 8.01 16.87 11.94
C VAL A 79 8.21 16.06 10.66
N TYR A 80 7.74 14.82 10.65
CA TYR A 80 8.01 13.84 9.61
C TYR A 80 6.75 13.04 9.24
N ASN A 81 6.53 12.79 7.97
CA ASN A 81 5.39 12.00 7.47
C ASN A 81 5.84 10.97 6.43
N VAL A 82 6.25 9.81 6.93
CA VAL A 82 6.85 8.75 6.11
C VAL A 82 5.86 8.11 5.12
N PHE A 83 4.57 8.10 5.46
CA PHE A 83 3.53 7.44 4.65
C PHE A 83 2.61 8.40 3.90
N ASN A 84 2.95 9.70 3.83
CA ASN A 84 2.13 10.73 3.18
C ASN A 84 0.67 10.79 3.69
N ILE A 85 0.43 10.38 4.94
CA ILE A 85 -0.91 10.37 5.54
C ILE A 85 -1.44 11.80 5.64
N GLY A 86 -2.62 12.06 5.07
CA GLY A 86 -3.21 13.39 5.00
C GLY A 86 -2.55 14.35 4.00
N ALA A 87 -1.56 13.90 3.24
CA ALA A 87 -0.92 14.67 2.18
C ALA A 87 -1.84 14.74 0.95
N SER A 88 -2.87 15.56 1.00
CA SER A 88 -3.89 15.72 -0.04
C SER A 88 -4.16 17.21 -0.32
N GLY A 89 -4.82 17.49 -1.43
CA GLY A 89 -5.17 18.85 -1.83
C GLY A 89 -4.82 19.16 -3.27
N SER A 90 -5.15 20.35 -3.73
CA SER A 90 -4.79 20.82 -5.07
C SER A 90 -3.47 21.59 -5.03
N GLY A 91 -2.54 21.16 -5.88
CA GLY A 91 -1.20 21.73 -5.98
C GLY A 91 -0.21 21.15 -4.97
N LYS A 92 1.07 21.17 -5.39
CA LYS A 92 2.18 20.54 -4.66
C LYS A 92 2.34 21.09 -3.24
N ASP A 93 2.23 22.39 -3.08
CA ASP A 93 2.47 23.06 -1.79
C ASP A 93 1.41 22.66 -0.75
N ASN A 94 0.14 22.63 -1.15
CA ASN A 94 -0.94 22.20 -0.25
C ASN A 94 -0.79 20.74 0.16
N VAL A 95 -0.40 19.85 -0.75
CA VAL A 95 -0.17 18.44 -0.44
C VAL A 95 0.94 18.30 0.62
N ILE A 96 2.05 19.00 0.45
CA ILE A 96 3.16 18.96 1.42
C ILE A 96 2.74 19.56 2.77
N LEU A 97 2.15 20.75 2.77
CA LEU A 97 1.73 21.43 4.00
C LEU A 97 0.67 20.64 4.77
N ASN A 98 -0.32 20.05 4.09
CA ASN A 98 -1.34 19.21 4.73
C ASN A 98 -0.71 17.95 5.33
N GLY A 99 0.24 17.31 4.63
CA GLY A 99 0.96 16.16 5.16
C GLY A 99 1.81 16.51 6.40
N LEU A 100 2.49 17.66 6.42
CA LEU A 100 3.26 18.12 7.58
C LEU A 100 2.34 18.56 8.74
N ALA A 101 1.23 19.24 8.45
CA ALA A 101 0.22 19.57 9.46
C ALA A 101 -0.35 18.32 10.14
N ARG A 102 -0.59 17.25 9.36
CA ARG A 102 -1.00 15.96 9.92
C ARG A 102 0.08 15.39 10.83
N ALA A 103 1.33 15.42 10.41
CA ALA A 103 2.45 14.94 11.22
C ALA A 103 2.59 15.71 12.56
N GLU A 104 2.38 17.01 12.54
CA GLU A 104 2.37 17.84 13.78
C GLU A 104 1.23 17.43 14.70
N GLN A 105 0.01 17.26 14.18
CA GLN A 105 -1.15 16.82 14.95
C GLN A 105 -0.95 15.46 15.62
N GLU A 106 -0.28 14.53 14.93
CA GLU A 106 0.02 13.19 15.44
C GLU A 106 1.27 13.15 16.34
N GLY A 107 2.04 14.25 16.42
CA GLY A 107 3.28 14.30 17.19
C GLY A 107 4.43 13.51 16.57
N TRP A 108 4.46 13.36 15.26
CA TRP A 108 5.52 12.64 14.54
C TRP A 108 6.78 13.51 14.41
N THR A 109 7.48 13.67 15.52
CA THR A 109 8.67 14.54 15.65
C THR A 109 10.00 13.82 15.35
N SER A 110 9.95 12.58 14.91
CA SER A 110 11.09 11.84 14.35
C SER A 110 10.61 10.87 13.24
N ILE A 111 11.57 10.36 12.46
CA ILE A 111 11.28 9.32 11.44
C ILE A 111 10.69 8.08 12.12
N GLU A 112 11.25 7.65 13.24
CA GLU A 112 10.81 6.47 13.98
C GLU A 112 9.37 6.62 14.48
N LEU A 113 9.02 7.79 15.06
CA LEU A 113 7.65 8.07 15.49
C LEU A 113 6.68 8.11 14.31
N SER A 114 7.12 8.64 13.18
CA SER A 114 6.33 8.65 11.95
C SER A 114 6.15 7.25 11.36
N ILE A 115 7.16 6.37 11.48
CA ILE A 115 7.04 4.96 11.11
C ILE A 115 6.04 4.27 12.03
N ASP A 116 6.17 4.39 13.34
CA ASP A 116 5.25 3.77 14.32
C ASP A 116 3.80 4.19 14.07
N GLY A 117 3.54 5.50 13.99
CA GLY A 117 2.18 6.01 13.77
C GLY A 117 1.62 5.67 12.39
N GLY A 118 2.45 5.67 11.36
CA GLY A 118 2.04 5.31 10.01
C GLY A 118 1.68 3.84 9.87
N VAL A 119 2.46 2.93 10.47
CA VAL A 119 2.15 1.49 10.51
C VAL A 119 0.89 1.24 11.34
N GLU A 120 0.69 1.95 12.45
CA GLU A 120 -0.55 1.90 13.22
C GLU A 120 -1.75 2.29 12.37
N PHE A 121 -1.65 3.38 11.62
CA PHE A 121 -2.72 3.88 10.75
C PHE A 121 -3.10 2.83 9.68
N ILE A 122 -2.11 2.24 8.99
CA ILE A 122 -2.32 1.20 7.98
C ILE A 122 -2.98 -0.04 8.61
N SER A 123 -2.49 -0.47 9.76
CA SER A 123 -3.02 -1.63 10.48
C SER A 123 -4.48 -1.43 10.89
N LYS A 124 -4.79 -0.35 11.60
CA LYS A 124 -6.14 -0.04 12.07
C LYS A 124 -7.10 0.30 10.92
N GLY A 125 -6.57 0.93 9.87
CA GLY A 125 -7.36 1.33 8.71
C GLY A 125 -7.87 0.14 7.90
N TYR A 126 -7.05 -0.87 7.70
CA TYR A 126 -7.34 -1.95 6.74
C TYR A 126 -7.06 -3.36 7.29
N ILE A 127 -5.81 -3.65 7.67
CA ILE A 127 -5.35 -5.02 7.94
C ILE A 127 -6.14 -5.65 9.10
N ASN A 128 -6.26 -4.95 10.23
CA ASN A 128 -6.98 -5.43 11.41
C ASN A 128 -8.50 -5.43 11.24
N ARG A 129 -9.01 -4.92 10.12
CA ARG A 129 -10.41 -5.01 9.73
C ARG A 129 -10.73 -6.19 8.81
N GLY A 130 -9.76 -7.07 8.57
CA GLY A 130 -9.89 -8.21 7.66
C GLY A 130 -9.46 -7.91 6.23
N GLN A 131 -9.13 -6.65 5.88
CA GLN A 131 -8.62 -6.28 4.56
C GLN A 131 -7.10 -6.46 4.51
N ASN A 132 -6.65 -7.68 4.74
CA ASN A 132 -5.24 -8.05 4.93
C ASN A 132 -4.51 -8.46 3.64
N THR A 133 -5.00 -8.07 2.48
CA THR A 133 -4.30 -8.11 1.19
C THR A 133 -4.53 -6.81 0.42
N MET A 134 -3.64 -6.46 -0.50
CA MET A 134 -3.83 -5.28 -1.36
C MET A 134 -5.14 -5.37 -2.17
N TYR A 135 -5.51 -6.60 -2.58
CA TYR A 135 -6.77 -6.86 -3.27
C TYR A 135 -7.98 -6.56 -2.39
N LEU A 136 -8.01 -7.07 -1.15
CA LEU A 136 -9.11 -6.83 -0.21
C LEU A 136 -9.20 -5.35 0.20
N GLN A 137 -8.06 -4.66 0.34
CA GLN A 137 -8.06 -3.23 0.62
C GLN A 137 -8.71 -2.43 -0.51
N LYS A 138 -8.49 -2.83 -1.77
CA LYS A 138 -9.06 -2.13 -2.92
C LYS A 138 -10.52 -2.46 -3.16
N PHE A 139 -10.90 -3.72 -3.10
CA PHE A 139 -12.21 -4.15 -3.58
C PHE A 139 -13.22 -4.39 -2.46
N ASP A 140 -12.76 -4.54 -1.20
CA ASP A 140 -13.60 -4.72 -0.01
C ASP A 140 -14.70 -5.78 -0.25
N VAL A 141 -14.29 -6.94 -0.72
CA VAL A 141 -15.17 -8.05 -1.14
C VAL A 141 -15.34 -9.13 -0.07
N ASP A 142 -14.72 -8.96 1.09
CA ASP A 142 -14.91 -9.81 2.26
C ASP A 142 -15.61 -9.03 3.36
N ASN A 143 -16.20 -9.73 4.33
CA ASN A 143 -16.97 -9.13 5.43
C ASN A 143 -16.09 -8.28 6.36
N SER A 144 -15.77 -7.08 5.92
CA SER A 144 -15.23 -6.06 6.81
C SER A 144 -16.32 -5.53 7.74
N GLU A 145 -15.93 -4.91 8.85
CA GLU A 145 -16.87 -4.31 9.80
C GLU A 145 -17.82 -3.26 9.16
N ALA A 146 -17.37 -2.63 8.07
CA ALA A 146 -18.15 -1.62 7.34
C ALA A 146 -19.17 -2.21 6.36
N GLY A 147 -19.13 -3.53 6.12
CA GLY A 147 -19.89 -4.21 5.07
C GLY A 147 -19.17 -4.16 3.73
N LEU A 148 -19.64 -4.96 2.75
CA LEU A 148 -18.98 -5.12 1.46
C LEU A 148 -18.97 -3.81 0.66
N TYR A 149 -17.86 -3.53 -0.01
CA TYR A 149 -17.64 -2.44 -0.97
C TYR A 149 -17.68 -1.02 -0.39
N TRP A 150 -17.72 -0.84 0.92
CA TRP A 150 -17.83 0.48 1.56
C TRP A 150 -16.50 1.08 2.00
N HIS A 151 -15.49 0.24 2.22
CA HIS A 151 -14.19 0.66 2.74
C HIS A 151 -13.08 0.34 1.75
N GLN A 152 -13.06 1.05 0.62
CA GLN A 152 -12.11 0.83 -0.47
C GLN A 152 -10.92 1.80 -0.39
N TYR A 153 -9.72 1.25 -0.53
CA TYR A 153 -8.48 2.02 -0.63
C TYR A 153 -8.30 2.55 -2.06
N GLN A 154 -8.05 3.86 -2.18
CA GLN A 154 -7.77 4.62 -3.40
C GLN A 154 -8.67 4.35 -4.64
N GLN A 155 -8.70 5.31 -5.57
CA GLN A 155 -9.58 5.24 -6.76
C GLN A 155 -9.04 4.33 -7.87
N ASN A 156 -7.71 4.19 -7.98
CA ASN A 156 -7.10 3.43 -9.07
C ASN A 156 -7.41 1.93 -8.97
N ILE A 157 -8.19 1.42 -9.94
CA ILE A 157 -8.59 0.01 -9.99
C ILE A 157 -7.39 -0.95 -10.17
N MET A 158 -6.30 -0.48 -10.76
CA MET A 158 -5.08 -1.26 -11.00
C MET A 158 -4.11 -1.22 -9.82
N ALA A 159 -4.43 -0.48 -8.75
CA ALA A 159 -3.52 -0.32 -7.63
C ALA A 159 -3.04 -1.65 -7.02
N PRO A 160 -3.90 -2.63 -6.71
CA PRO A 160 -3.44 -3.90 -6.13
C PRO A 160 -2.47 -4.65 -7.03
N GLN A 161 -2.77 -4.68 -8.33
CA GLN A 161 -1.90 -5.32 -9.32
C GLN A 161 -0.55 -4.62 -9.42
N ASN A 162 -0.55 -3.28 -9.48
CA ASN A 162 0.67 -2.50 -9.61
C ASN A 162 1.53 -2.59 -8.36
N GLU A 163 0.93 -2.50 -7.18
CA GLU A 163 1.63 -2.63 -5.90
C GLU A 163 2.15 -4.06 -5.70
N GLY A 164 1.34 -5.07 -6.02
CA GLY A 164 1.75 -6.47 -5.99
C GLY A 164 2.92 -6.76 -6.94
N THR A 165 2.91 -6.19 -8.14
CA THR A 165 4.03 -6.32 -9.09
C THR A 165 5.30 -5.68 -8.55
N LYS A 166 5.21 -4.48 -7.96
CA LYS A 166 6.38 -3.81 -7.35
C LYS A 166 6.96 -4.63 -6.20
N LEU A 167 6.10 -5.19 -5.36
CA LEU A 167 6.53 -6.02 -4.24
C LEU A 167 7.21 -7.31 -4.74
N ARG A 168 6.64 -7.98 -5.75
CA ARG A 168 7.26 -9.14 -6.40
C ARG A 168 8.64 -8.81 -6.96
N VAL A 169 8.76 -7.70 -7.70
CA VAL A 169 10.06 -7.26 -8.25
C VAL A 169 11.07 -7.01 -7.12
N ALA A 170 10.67 -6.39 -6.02
CA ALA A 170 11.53 -6.20 -4.87
C ALA A 170 12.01 -7.54 -4.28
N PHE A 171 11.15 -8.55 -4.19
CA PHE A 171 11.54 -9.88 -3.74
C PHE A 171 12.45 -10.62 -4.74
N GLU A 172 12.23 -10.46 -6.03
CA GLU A 172 13.13 -11.01 -7.08
C GLU A 172 14.52 -10.36 -7.00
N GLU A 173 14.60 -9.03 -6.88
CA GLU A 173 15.86 -8.30 -6.74
C GLU A 173 16.65 -8.66 -5.47
N CYS A 174 15.96 -9.15 -4.46
CA CYS A 174 16.53 -9.58 -3.17
C CYS A 174 16.80 -11.08 -3.09
N GLU A 175 16.64 -11.81 -4.19
CA GLU A 175 16.78 -13.28 -4.22
C GLU A 175 15.93 -13.98 -3.16
N SER A 176 14.76 -13.40 -2.83
CA SER A 176 13.85 -13.89 -1.80
C SER A 176 12.51 -14.37 -2.35
N ILE A 177 12.37 -14.43 -3.66
CA ILE A 177 11.11 -14.83 -4.33
C ILE A 177 10.69 -16.28 -3.99
N ASP A 178 11.64 -17.13 -3.66
CA ASP A 178 11.41 -18.55 -3.33
C ASP A 178 11.14 -18.79 -1.82
N MET A 179 10.89 -17.73 -1.06
CA MET A 179 10.45 -17.87 0.34
C MET A 179 9.01 -18.38 0.42
N ASP A 180 8.66 -18.92 1.58
CA ASP A 180 7.28 -19.32 1.86
C ASP A 180 6.39 -18.08 2.05
N TYR A 181 5.47 -17.85 1.12
CA TYR A 181 4.48 -16.78 1.16
C TYR A 181 3.08 -17.34 1.32
N THR A 182 2.25 -16.68 2.12
CA THR A 182 0.83 -16.96 2.21
C THR A 182 0.05 -16.01 1.31
N PHE A 183 -0.80 -16.55 0.43
CA PHE A 183 -1.68 -15.78 -0.45
C PHE A 183 -3.14 -16.06 -0.09
N ILE A 184 -3.90 -15.00 0.15
CA ILE A 184 -5.34 -15.06 0.45
C ILE A 184 -6.10 -14.67 -0.82
N ILE A 185 -6.58 -15.69 -1.54
CA ILE A 185 -7.27 -15.49 -2.81
C ILE A 185 -8.78 -15.64 -2.59
N PRO A 186 -9.59 -14.58 -2.80
CA PRO A 186 -11.04 -14.66 -2.68
C PRO A 186 -11.64 -15.66 -3.69
N VAL A 187 -12.55 -16.50 -3.22
CA VAL A 187 -13.32 -17.43 -4.06
C VAL A 187 -14.77 -16.95 -4.09
N TYR A 188 -15.24 -16.60 -5.27
CA TYR A 188 -16.60 -16.12 -5.47
C TYR A 188 -17.58 -17.27 -5.72
N LYS A 189 -18.83 -17.13 -5.21
CA LYS A 189 -19.85 -18.18 -5.24
C LYS A 189 -20.13 -18.75 -6.64
N ASN A 190 -20.03 -17.94 -7.67
CA ASN A 190 -20.37 -18.31 -9.05
C ASN A 190 -19.14 -18.26 -9.97
N MET A 191 -17.95 -18.56 -9.45
CA MET A 191 -16.76 -18.68 -10.29
C MET A 191 -16.93 -19.80 -11.32
N PRO A 192 -16.47 -19.60 -12.57
CA PRO A 192 -16.46 -20.67 -13.58
C PRO A 192 -15.58 -21.83 -13.12
N ASN A 193 -15.96 -23.05 -13.49
CA ASN A 193 -15.22 -24.27 -13.13
C ASN A 193 -13.85 -24.38 -13.84
N THR A 194 -13.65 -23.59 -14.91
CA THR A 194 -12.39 -23.51 -15.66
C THR A 194 -11.84 -22.10 -15.56
N ALA A 195 -10.53 -21.98 -15.38
CA ALA A 195 -9.88 -20.68 -15.39
C ALA A 195 -10.11 -19.98 -16.74
N CYS A 196 -10.41 -18.70 -16.70
CA CYS A 196 -10.43 -17.87 -17.90
C CYS A 196 -9.02 -17.80 -18.50
N GLU A 197 -8.93 -17.86 -19.81
CA GLU A 197 -7.67 -17.60 -20.49
C GLU A 197 -7.21 -16.16 -20.18
N ARG A 198 -5.90 -15.98 -20.05
CA ARG A 198 -5.33 -14.66 -19.87
C ARG A 198 -5.64 -13.82 -21.13
N PRO A 199 -6.16 -12.59 -21.01
CA PRO A 199 -6.34 -11.73 -22.17
C PRO A 199 -5.02 -11.61 -22.95
N ASN A 200 -5.08 -11.86 -24.27
CA ASN A 200 -3.92 -11.68 -25.14
C ASN A 200 -3.55 -10.20 -25.17
N THR A 201 -2.38 -9.85 -24.65
CA THR A 201 -1.86 -8.49 -24.67
C THR A 201 -1.30 -8.08 -26.04
N ASP A 202 -1.16 -9.03 -26.98
CA ASP A 202 -0.50 -8.83 -28.27
C ASP A 202 -1.45 -8.45 -29.40
N ASN A 203 -2.76 -8.50 -29.19
CA ASN A 203 -3.73 -8.07 -30.20
C ASN A 203 -4.40 -6.76 -29.77
N ASN A 204 -4.14 -5.69 -30.53
CA ASN A 204 -4.90 -4.43 -30.55
C ASN A 204 -6.35 -4.62 -31.06
N GLU A 205 -6.91 -5.80 -30.96
CA GLU A 205 -8.30 -6.07 -31.24
C GLU A 205 -9.10 -5.73 -29.99
N THR A 206 -9.93 -4.73 -30.10
CA THR A 206 -11.01 -4.45 -29.14
C THR A 206 -11.76 -5.75 -28.93
N PRO A 207 -11.84 -6.29 -27.69
CA PRO A 207 -12.56 -7.53 -27.47
C PRO A 207 -13.99 -7.35 -27.98
N GLU A 208 -14.47 -8.26 -28.82
CA GLU A 208 -15.90 -8.34 -29.13
C GLU A 208 -16.63 -8.47 -27.80
N ILE A 209 -17.45 -7.48 -27.48
CA ILE A 209 -18.26 -7.48 -26.27
C ILE A 209 -19.27 -8.62 -26.43
N ASP A 210 -19.06 -9.71 -25.70
CA ASP A 210 -20.04 -10.79 -25.61
C ASP A 210 -21.41 -10.16 -25.25
N SER A 211 -22.40 -10.44 -26.06
CA SER A 211 -23.76 -9.94 -25.89
C SER A 211 -24.43 -10.37 -24.58
N ASN A 212 -23.79 -11.27 -23.82
CA ASN A 212 -24.21 -11.72 -22.48
C ASN A 212 -23.60 -10.91 -21.34
N LEU A 213 -22.71 -9.95 -21.62
CA LEU A 213 -22.23 -9.03 -20.60
C LEU A 213 -23.39 -8.09 -20.24
N VAL A 214 -23.80 -8.13 -18.97
CA VAL A 214 -24.81 -7.22 -18.42
C VAL A 214 -24.29 -5.81 -18.56
N LYS A 215 -24.91 -5.04 -19.47
CA LYS A 215 -24.65 -3.62 -19.59
C LYS A 215 -25.10 -2.95 -18.30
N CYS A 216 -24.18 -2.48 -17.50
CA CYS A 216 -24.51 -1.67 -16.34
C CYS A 216 -25.10 -0.34 -16.85
N ASN A 217 -26.44 -0.25 -16.88
CA ASN A 217 -27.17 0.99 -17.22
C ASN A 217 -27.26 1.90 -15.98
N ALA A 218 -26.18 2.11 -15.27
CA ALA A 218 -26.10 3.16 -14.28
C ALA A 218 -26.11 4.51 -15.00
N ASN A 219 -27.23 5.19 -14.96
CA ASN A 219 -27.38 6.56 -15.43
C ASN A 219 -27.48 7.49 -14.21
N PRO A 220 -26.71 8.53 -14.11
CA PRO A 220 -25.39 8.78 -14.64
C PRO A 220 -24.30 8.55 -13.57
N SER A 221 -23.24 7.90 -13.96
CA SER A 221 -22.01 7.75 -13.19
C SER A 221 -22.14 7.03 -11.84
N LEU A 222 -21.50 5.88 -11.77
CA LEU A 222 -21.04 5.31 -10.51
C LEU A 222 -20.18 6.40 -9.83
N ARG A 223 -20.75 7.16 -8.92
CA ARG A 223 -19.99 8.08 -8.08
C ARG A 223 -19.26 7.21 -7.08
N LEU A 224 -17.99 6.94 -7.33
CA LEU A 224 -17.07 6.59 -6.28
C LEU A 224 -17.07 7.79 -5.31
N ARG A 225 -17.60 7.59 -4.11
CA ARG A 225 -17.57 8.64 -3.09
C ARG A 225 -16.15 8.76 -2.58
N ASP A 226 -15.61 9.95 -2.68
CA ASP A 226 -14.44 10.36 -1.91
C ASP A 226 -14.82 10.31 -0.43
N ASN A 227 -14.08 9.51 0.35
CA ASN A 227 -14.07 9.58 1.81
C ASN A 227 -12.83 10.35 2.25
#